data_0772b15207008e6707db5e304287758c
#
_entry.id   0772b15207008e6707db5e304287758c
#
_cell.length_a   1.000
_cell.length_b   1.000
_cell.length_c   1.000
_cell.angle_alpha   90.00
_cell.angle_beta   90.00
_cell.angle_gamma   90.00
#
_symmetry.space_group_name_H-M   'P 1'
#
loop_
_entity.id
_entity.type
_entity.pdbx_description
1 polymer ?
#
loop_
_entity_poly.entity_id
_entity_poly.type
_entity_poly.pdbx_seq_one_letter_code
_entity_poly.pdbx_strand_id
1 'polypeptide(L)'
;VNIVYIISNQDIIVVFSSAKTLQISYIGMQTQEVAIKPNLRVVLKSDAQLIDEVVVTGYGVTKKAAFTGSAQTVDNKDLMKKTDANFMKSLEGSVAGLQVNSLTGQPGAYASTTIRGVGSMNSGTEPLYVIDGIAIYTDKMGAYNKAGTGDMAASPMANINPNDIESITVLKDATATAIYGARAANGVIVVTTKKGSLGKARFNVNAKVGTSFVGKIDHNYRTTNLDKYKEIWTEGLTNAGYDGEDGMTSAEWLNAYVMDWYNVDLTQNIKSVDWLKEILQNGFSQEYDISAQGGNENLRYYISGGYFQNTGIVIGTGMKRYSGRISLDGKSGRIGYGLSVNGALSDINNTMTESQYTNPIVAVYDIRPFEQVRNEDGTYNTNVNYNPVAINDKEKGDKRNQKQITLVVNPYFTYNIIDGLTWKTNAGLSLIDLDEFFYSSIYNPQYSGSGMLGQRNQERATTLTITNTVNFNRTFKDMHHLNVLLGQEAQKISYRTIYAAASGYPSDAVFELDNASKPTGAGSSTKASTLSSFFMNAEYN
;
A
#
# COMPACT_ATOMS: atom_id res chain seq x y z
N VAL A 1 -45.38 -23.01 13.95
CA VAL A 1 -44.92 -22.25 12.76
C VAL A 1 -43.92 -23.14 12.05
N ASN A 2 -44.35 -23.74 10.95
CA ASN A 2 -43.42 -24.55 10.13
C ASN A 2 -42.79 -23.64 9.07
N ILE A 3 -41.47 -23.42 9.18
CA ILE A 3 -40.68 -22.61 8.26
C ILE A 3 -40.26 -23.52 7.10
N VAL A 4 -40.62 -23.16 5.87
CA VAL A 4 -40.19 -23.85 4.67
C VAL A 4 -39.33 -22.90 3.85
N TYR A 5 -38.10 -23.33 3.52
CA TYR A 5 -37.21 -22.59 2.64
C TYR A 5 -37.44 -23.03 1.19
N ILE A 6 -37.72 -22.07 0.30
CA ILE A 6 -37.90 -22.33 -1.14
C ILE A 6 -36.60 -21.88 -1.83
N ILE A 7 -35.98 -22.81 -2.57
CA ILE A 7 -34.69 -22.61 -3.22
C ILE A 7 -34.80 -22.42 -4.75
N SER A 8 -35.98 -22.71 -5.38
CA SER A 8 -36.14 -22.57 -6.83
C SER A 8 -37.57 -22.18 -7.27
N ASN A 9 -37.71 -21.81 -8.56
CA ASN A 9 -38.97 -21.33 -9.16
C ASN A 9 -40.07 -22.42 -9.37
N GLN A 10 -39.83 -23.66 -9.01
CA GLN A 10 -40.76 -24.80 -9.30
C GLN A 10 -40.82 -25.86 -8.18
N ASP A 11 -40.76 -25.47 -6.91
CA ASP A 11 -40.81 -26.42 -5.81
C ASP A 11 -42.27 -26.77 -5.44
N ILE A 12 -42.56 -28.05 -5.33
CA ILE A 12 -43.81 -28.56 -4.75
C ILE A 12 -43.63 -28.58 -3.24
N ILE A 13 -44.41 -27.77 -2.52
CA ILE A 13 -44.37 -27.71 -1.07
C ILE A 13 -45.47 -28.60 -0.50
N VAL A 14 -45.08 -29.59 0.26
CA VAL A 14 -46.00 -30.41 1.04
C VAL A 14 -46.10 -29.83 2.45
N VAL A 15 -47.27 -29.38 2.83
CA VAL A 15 -47.55 -28.84 4.16
C VAL A 15 -48.43 -29.78 4.98
N PHE A 16 -48.27 -29.76 6.30
CA PHE A 16 -49.12 -30.54 7.18
C PHE A 16 -50.57 -30.03 7.12
N SER A 17 -51.54 -30.93 7.20
CA SER A 17 -52.98 -30.62 7.10
C SER A 17 -53.50 -29.60 8.13
N SER A 18 -52.75 -29.32 9.17
CA SER A 18 -53.08 -28.34 10.22
C SER A 18 -52.49 -26.95 9.98
N ALA A 19 -51.65 -26.76 8.98
CA ALA A 19 -51.03 -25.45 8.72
C ALA A 19 -52.01 -24.51 8.03
N LYS A 20 -52.17 -23.28 8.56
CA LYS A 20 -53.08 -22.27 7.99
C LYS A 20 -52.33 -21.19 7.20
N THR A 21 -51.08 -20.94 7.52
CA THR A 21 -50.25 -19.92 6.90
C THR A 21 -48.89 -20.48 6.48
N LEU A 22 -48.32 -19.90 5.43
CA LEU A 22 -47.01 -20.21 4.89
C LEU A 22 -46.16 -18.92 4.96
N GLN A 23 -45.02 -18.99 5.61
CA GLN A 23 -44.05 -17.91 5.61
C GLN A 23 -43.01 -18.14 4.51
N ILE A 24 -42.93 -17.21 3.56
CA ILE A 24 -42.07 -17.29 2.40
C ILE A 24 -40.97 -16.22 2.53
N SER A 25 -39.74 -16.65 2.52
CA SER A 25 -38.54 -15.76 2.60
C SER A 25 -37.59 -16.13 1.49
N TYR A 26 -37.05 -15.14 0.83
CA TYR A 26 -35.99 -15.25 -0.18
C TYR A 26 -34.93 -14.16 0.05
N ILE A 27 -33.69 -14.48 -0.24
CA ILE A 27 -32.58 -13.53 -0.04
C ILE A 27 -32.81 -12.27 -0.89
N GLY A 28 -32.83 -11.10 -0.26
CA GLY A 28 -33.10 -9.81 -0.92
C GLY A 28 -34.57 -9.49 -1.16
N MET A 29 -35.50 -10.27 -0.59
CA MET A 29 -36.94 -10.05 -0.68
C MET A 29 -37.59 -9.94 0.71
N GLN A 30 -38.67 -9.16 0.80
CA GLN A 30 -39.46 -9.04 2.04
C GLN A 30 -40.14 -10.35 2.35
N THR A 31 -39.93 -10.86 3.55
CA THR A 31 -40.64 -12.04 4.04
C THR A 31 -42.14 -11.79 4.07
N GLN A 32 -42.92 -12.66 3.43
CA GLN A 32 -44.39 -12.58 3.43
C GLN A 32 -45.01 -13.78 4.11
N GLU A 33 -46.03 -13.54 4.89
CA GLU A 33 -46.88 -14.58 5.48
C GLU A 33 -48.21 -14.60 4.72
N VAL A 34 -48.51 -15.74 4.10
CA VAL A 34 -49.70 -15.90 3.23
C VAL A 34 -50.53 -17.11 3.65
N ALA A 35 -51.85 -16.99 3.56
CA ALA A 35 -52.73 -18.11 3.83
C ALA A 35 -52.59 -19.20 2.76
N ILE A 36 -52.56 -20.45 3.17
CA ILE A 36 -52.45 -21.60 2.27
C ILE A 36 -53.70 -21.74 1.42
N LYS A 37 -53.53 -21.75 0.10
CA LYS A 37 -54.60 -21.95 -0.89
C LYS A 37 -54.11 -22.91 -1.98
N PRO A 38 -54.98 -23.71 -2.62
CA PRO A 38 -54.62 -24.40 -3.85
C PRO A 38 -54.17 -23.40 -4.91
N ASN A 39 -53.07 -23.66 -5.60
CA ASN A 39 -52.49 -22.80 -6.64
C ASN A 39 -52.12 -21.41 -6.13
N LEU A 40 -51.33 -21.34 -5.07
CA LEU A 40 -50.84 -20.11 -4.49
C LEU A 40 -49.72 -19.49 -5.37
N ARG A 41 -49.94 -18.28 -5.89
CA ARG A 41 -48.93 -17.47 -6.54
C ARG A 41 -48.55 -16.31 -5.61
N VAL A 42 -47.31 -16.31 -5.14
CA VAL A 42 -46.78 -15.26 -4.28
C VAL A 42 -45.75 -14.43 -5.04
N VAL A 43 -45.92 -13.12 -5.07
CA VAL A 43 -44.96 -12.16 -5.63
C VAL A 43 -44.29 -11.48 -4.45
N LEU A 44 -43.04 -11.87 -4.19
CA LEU A 44 -42.25 -11.24 -3.17
C LEU A 44 -41.84 -9.84 -3.65
N LYS A 45 -41.97 -8.85 -2.77
CA LYS A 45 -41.43 -7.50 -3.00
C LYS A 45 -39.94 -7.49 -2.67
N SER A 46 -39.16 -6.84 -3.50
CA SER A 46 -37.75 -6.63 -3.20
C SER A 46 -37.61 -5.97 -1.82
N ASP A 47 -36.75 -6.54 -0.97
CA ASP A 47 -36.30 -5.94 0.30
C ASP A 47 -35.13 -4.99 0.05
N ALA A 48 -34.99 -4.49 -1.18
CA ALA A 48 -34.14 -3.36 -1.45
C ALA A 48 -34.70 -2.17 -0.65
N GLN A 49 -34.44 -2.15 0.65
CA GLN A 49 -34.16 -0.88 1.28
C GLN A 49 -33.05 -0.29 0.40
N LEU A 50 -33.35 0.76 -0.34
CA LEU A 50 -32.35 1.69 -0.82
C LEU A 50 -31.57 2.06 0.43
N ILE A 51 -30.44 1.40 0.67
CA ILE A 51 -29.46 1.88 1.62
C ILE A 51 -29.07 3.19 0.98
N ASP A 52 -29.60 4.28 1.51
CA ASP A 52 -29.26 5.63 1.06
C ASP A 52 -27.72 5.69 1.05
N GLU A 53 -27.13 5.73 -0.13
CA GLU A 53 -25.68 5.82 -0.28
C GLU A 53 -25.22 7.06 0.46
N VAL A 54 -24.34 6.90 1.43
CA VAL A 54 -23.87 7.99 2.28
C VAL A 54 -22.44 8.38 1.88
N VAL A 55 -22.17 9.67 1.96
CA VAL A 55 -20.83 10.24 1.85
C VAL A 55 -20.31 10.45 3.27
N VAL A 56 -19.23 9.78 3.60
CA VAL A 56 -18.53 9.96 4.87
C VAL A 56 -17.49 11.05 4.69
N THR A 57 -17.67 12.17 5.39
CA THR A 57 -16.61 13.16 5.61
C THR A 57 -16.02 12.91 6.99
N GLY A 58 -14.75 13.24 7.23
CA GLY A 58 -14.13 12.97 8.55
C GLY A 58 -14.84 13.59 9.75
N TYR A 59 -15.74 14.53 9.53
CA TYR A 59 -16.48 15.25 10.57
C TYR A 59 -17.97 14.89 10.61
N GLY A 60 -18.49 14.15 9.64
CA GLY A 60 -19.90 13.78 9.59
C GLY A 60 -20.23 12.79 8.48
N VAL A 61 -21.48 12.37 8.44
CA VAL A 61 -22.04 11.49 7.42
C VAL A 61 -23.25 12.20 6.82
N THR A 62 -23.25 12.39 5.50
CA THR A 62 -24.33 13.04 4.77
C THR A 62 -24.89 12.06 3.74
N LYS A 63 -26.21 12.05 3.53
CA LYS A 63 -26.81 11.27 2.44
C LYS A 63 -26.26 11.75 1.10
N LYS A 64 -25.89 10.83 0.20
CA LYS A 64 -25.34 11.18 -1.11
C LYS A 64 -26.27 12.10 -1.91
N ALA A 65 -27.58 11.89 -1.81
CA ALA A 65 -28.58 12.74 -2.47
C ALA A 65 -28.57 14.20 -1.99
N ALA A 66 -28.16 14.44 -0.73
CA ALA A 66 -28.08 15.78 -0.12
C ALA A 66 -26.65 16.37 -0.21
N PHE A 67 -25.66 15.58 -0.64
CA PHE A 67 -24.28 16.02 -0.76
C PHE A 67 -24.05 16.77 -2.07
N THR A 68 -23.74 18.05 -1.97
CA THR A 68 -23.59 18.96 -3.14
C THR A 68 -22.22 18.86 -3.80
N GLY A 69 -21.25 18.19 -3.16
CA GLY A 69 -19.88 18.01 -3.66
C GLY A 69 -19.70 16.75 -4.51
N SER A 70 -18.56 16.66 -5.21
CA SER A 70 -18.16 15.45 -5.95
C SER A 70 -17.40 14.51 -5.03
N ALA A 71 -18.04 13.42 -4.65
CA ALA A 71 -17.46 12.34 -3.86
C ALA A 71 -17.73 10.99 -4.52
N GLN A 72 -16.80 10.05 -4.34
CA GLN A 72 -16.97 8.66 -4.75
C GLN A 72 -16.50 7.74 -3.64
N THR A 73 -17.36 6.81 -3.25
CA THR A 73 -17.07 5.82 -2.22
C THR A 73 -16.77 4.47 -2.88
N VAL A 74 -15.77 3.79 -2.36
CA VAL A 74 -15.37 2.42 -2.74
C VAL A 74 -15.48 1.56 -1.48
N ASP A 75 -16.26 0.51 -1.56
CA ASP A 75 -16.49 -0.42 -0.44
C ASP A 75 -15.36 -1.44 -0.30
N ASN A 76 -15.26 -2.04 0.88
CA ASN A 76 -14.28 -3.08 1.19
C ASN A 76 -14.28 -4.22 0.16
N LYS A 77 -15.44 -4.65 -0.32
CA LYS A 77 -15.57 -5.74 -1.31
C LYS A 77 -14.81 -5.46 -2.60
N ASP A 78 -14.80 -4.21 -3.05
CA ASP A 78 -14.08 -3.80 -4.26
C ASP A 78 -12.58 -3.69 -4.02
N LEU A 79 -12.18 -3.20 -2.85
CA LEU A 79 -10.78 -3.14 -2.42
C LEU A 79 -10.13 -4.52 -2.35
N MET A 80 -10.89 -5.52 -1.87
CA MET A 80 -10.39 -6.88 -1.66
C MET A 80 -10.28 -7.72 -2.95
N LYS A 81 -10.71 -7.20 -4.11
CA LYS A 81 -10.55 -7.86 -5.41
C LYS A 81 -9.10 -7.92 -5.87
N LYS A 82 -8.28 -6.97 -5.45
CA LYS A 82 -6.84 -6.93 -5.74
C LYS A 82 -6.06 -7.27 -4.48
N THR A 83 -5.03 -8.09 -4.61
CA THR A 83 -4.13 -8.43 -3.49
C THR A 83 -2.83 -7.67 -3.68
N ASP A 84 -2.73 -6.49 -3.08
CA ASP A 84 -1.50 -5.68 -3.05
C ASP A 84 -1.24 -5.24 -1.61
N ALA A 85 0.03 -5.06 -1.27
CA ALA A 85 0.42 -4.55 0.05
C ALA A 85 -0.13 -3.14 0.31
N ASN A 86 -0.19 -2.31 -0.74
CA ASN A 86 -0.69 -0.95 -0.69
C ASN A 86 -2.10 -0.89 -1.30
N PHE A 87 -3.12 -0.71 -0.44
CA PHE A 87 -4.52 -0.65 -0.87
C PHE A 87 -4.80 0.50 -1.87
N MET A 88 -3.95 1.53 -1.92
CA MET A 88 -4.11 2.63 -2.89
C MET A 88 -4.05 2.13 -4.33
N LYS A 89 -3.24 1.12 -4.62
CA LYS A 89 -3.21 0.48 -5.94
C LYS A 89 -4.53 -0.24 -6.29
N SER A 90 -5.31 -0.64 -5.28
CA SER A 90 -6.63 -1.23 -5.50
C SER A 90 -7.67 -0.19 -5.97
N LEU A 91 -7.44 1.09 -5.69
CA LEU A 91 -8.31 2.18 -6.14
C LEU A 91 -8.08 2.58 -7.60
N GLU A 92 -6.95 2.16 -8.19
CA GLU A 92 -6.62 2.45 -9.58
C GLU A 92 -7.68 1.86 -10.52
N GLY A 93 -8.25 2.73 -11.39
CA GLY A 93 -9.35 2.38 -12.28
C GLY A 93 -10.73 2.27 -11.62
N SER A 94 -10.82 2.33 -10.26
CA SER A 94 -12.09 2.25 -9.53
C SER A 94 -12.71 3.62 -9.28
N VAL A 95 -11.90 4.68 -9.25
CA VAL A 95 -12.34 6.05 -8.95
C VAL A 95 -12.00 6.97 -10.11
N ALA A 96 -13.02 7.54 -10.75
CA ALA A 96 -12.81 8.48 -11.85
C ALA A 96 -12.05 9.74 -11.39
N GLY A 97 -10.97 10.10 -12.13
CA GLY A 97 -10.12 11.25 -11.82
C GLY A 97 -9.10 11.04 -10.71
N LEU A 98 -9.01 9.83 -10.16
CA LEU A 98 -7.93 9.40 -9.27
C LEU A 98 -6.86 8.69 -10.11
N GLN A 99 -5.62 9.14 -10.01
CA GLN A 99 -4.46 8.51 -10.61
C GLN A 99 -3.55 8.01 -9.49
N VAL A 100 -3.13 6.76 -9.59
CA VAL A 100 -2.20 6.12 -8.65
C VAL A 100 -1.02 5.63 -9.47
N ASN A 101 0.12 6.28 -9.30
CA ASN A 101 1.34 5.98 -10.04
C ASN A 101 2.37 5.35 -9.11
N SER A 102 2.80 4.14 -9.43
CA SER A 102 3.90 3.46 -8.74
C SER A 102 5.14 3.49 -9.62
N LEU A 103 6.23 4.08 -9.12
CA LEU A 103 7.51 4.12 -9.84
C LEU A 103 8.14 2.73 -9.98
N THR A 104 7.78 1.81 -9.10
CA THR A 104 8.29 0.45 -9.08
C THR A 104 7.21 -0.55 -8.69
N GLY A 105 7.31 -1.79 -9.18
CA GLY A 105 6.47 -2.91 -8.78
C GLY A 105 6.91 -3.61 -7.49
N GLN A 106 7.90 -3.11 -6.78
CA GLN A 106 8.40 -3.75 -5.56
C GLN A 106 7.33 -3.76 -4.46
N PRO A 107 7.22 -4.84 -3.67
CA PRO A 107 6.26 -4.93 -2.56
C PRO A 107 6.48 -3.81 -1.53
N GLY A 108 5.40 -3.13 -1.13
CA GLY A 108 5.44 -2.07 -0.13
C GLY A 108 5.94 -0.70 -0.63
N ALA A 109 6.30 -0.59 -1.90
CA ALA A 109 6.78 0.66 -2.48
C ALA A 109 5.71 1.77 -2.45
N TYR A 110 6.20 3.00 -2.38
CA TYR A 110 5.37 4.19 -2.44
C TYR A 110 4.63 4.28 -3.78
N ALA A 111 3.37 4.67 -3.70
CA ALA A 111 2.56 4.98 -4.87
C ALA A 111 2.07 6.42 -4.75
N SER A 112 2.49 7.26 -5.69
CA SER A 112 2.05 8.65 -5.79
C SER A 112 0.59 8.69 -6.23
N THR A 113 -0.19 9.52 -5.56
CA THR A 113 -1.62 9.64 -5.81
C THR A 113 -1.98 11.07 -6.15
N THR A 114 -2.73 11.27 -7.23
CA THR A 114 -3.24 12.58 -7.62
C THR A 114 -4.74 12.52 -7.92
N ILE A 115 -5.46 13.58 -7.56
CA ILE A 115 -6.89 13.72 -7.81
C ILE A 115 -7.07 14.87 -8.81
N ARG A 116 -7.67 14.58 -10.00
CA ARG A 116 -7.86 15.53 -11.10
C ARG A 116 -6.56 16.13 -11.65
N GLY A 117 -5.44 15.39 -11.52
CA GLY A 117 -4.14 15.80 -12.03
C GLY A 117 -3.29 16.60 -11.06
N VAL A 118 -2.19 17.15 -11.55
CA VAL A 118 -1.21 17.90 -10.77
C VAL A 118 -1.69 19.35 -10.57
N GLY A 119 -1.97 19.72 -9.33
CA GLY A 119 -2.49 21.07 -9.00
C GLY A 119 -1.41 22.12 -8.72
N SER A 120 -0.15 21.73 -8.53
CA SER A 120 0.95 22.65 -8.18
C SER A 120 2.28 22.17 -8.77
N MET A 121 3.10 23.13 -9.21
CA MET A 121 4.46 22.85 -9.69
C MET A 121 5.51 22.83 -8.56
N ASN A 122 5.29 23.57 -7.49
CA ASN A 122 6.27 23.77 -6.42
C ASN A 122 5.83 23.25 -5.05
N SER A 123 4.59 22.80 -4.93
CA SER A 123 4.02 22.23 -3.70
C SER A 123 3.70 20.76 -3.89
N GLY A 124 3.52 20.03 -2.80
CA GLY A 124 3.08 18.64 -2.86
C GLY A 124 1.79 18.46 -3.66
N THR A 125 1.67 17.36 -4.39
CA THR A 125 0.50 17.02 -5.24
C THR A 125 -0.36 15.93 -4.63
N GLU A 126 0.08 15.34 -3.51
CA GLU A 126 -0.64 14.27 -2.81
C GLU A 126 -1.91 14.81 -2.15
N PRO A 127 -3.02 14.04 -2.17
CA PRO A 127 -4.21 14.36 -1.43
C PRO A 127 -3.99 14.22 0.09
N LEU A 128 -4.84 14.86 0.87
CA LEU A 128 -4.89 14.67 2.32
C LEU A 128 -5.52 13.31 2.64
N TYR A 129 -4.87 12.48 3.45
CA TYR A 129 -5.45 11.24 3.95
C TYR A 129 -5.99 11.41 5.36
N VAL A 130 -7.21 10.95 5.56
CA VAL A 130 -7.93 11.05 6.83
C VAL A 130 -8.42 9.65 7.22
N ILE A 131 -7.94 9.13 8.34
CA ILE A 131 -8.36 7.82 8.86
C ILE A 131 -9.23 8.03 10.10
N ASP A 132 -10.49 7.62 10.05
CA ASP A 132 -11.48 7.78 11.12
C ASP A 132 -11.55 9.22 11.67
N GLY A 133 -11.37 10.21 10.79
CA GLY A 133 -11.39 11.63 11.14
C GLY A 133 -10.05 12.23 11.55
N ILE A 134 -8.96 11.47 11.57
CA ILE A 134 -7.62 11.95 11.89
C ILE A 134 -6.81 12.07 10.60
N ALA A 135 -6.33 13.29 10.31
CA ALA A 135 -5.40 13.51 9.22
C ALA A 135 -4.02 12.91 9.58
N ILE A 136 -3.45 12.12 8.70
CA ILE A 136 -2.16 11.47 8.89
C ILE A 136 -1.09 12.09 8.02
N TYR A 137 0.18 11.93 8.42
CA TYR A 137 1.32 12.31 7.61
C TYR A 137 1.47 11.35 6.43
N THR A 138 1.62 11.88 5.22
CA THR A 138 1.61 11.08 3.98
C THR A 138 2.71 11.43 3.00
N ASP A 139 3.55 12.43 3.32
CA ASP A 139 4.70 12.73 2.49
C ASP A 139 5.63 11.52 2.41
N LYS A 140 6.41 11.45 1.35
CA LYS A 140 7.41 10.41 1.15
C LYS A 140 8.34 10.33 2.35
N MET A 141 8.46 9.15 2.92
CA MET A 141 9.41 8.83 3.97
C MET A 141 10.47 7.89 3.42
N GLY A 142 11.70 8.07 3.86
CA GLY A 142 12.85 7.31 3.40
C GLY A 142 13.93 8.22 2.82
N ALA A 143 15.14 8.04 3.32
CA ALA A 143 16.28 8.92 3.03
C ALA A 143 17.36 8.24 2.19
N TYR A 144 17.12 7.10 1.58
CA TYR A 144 18.08 6.50 0.63
C TYR A 144 18.50 7.48 -0.46
N ASN A 145 17.66 8.48 -0.77
CA ASN A 145 17.97 9.58 -1.69
C ASN A 145 19.20 10.43 -1.30
N LYS A 146 19.58 10.50 -0.03
CA LYS A 146 20.74 11.30 0.40
C LYS A 146 22.07 10.71 -0.03
N ALA A 147 22.09 9.41 -0.31
CA ALA A 147 23.27 8.71 -0.82
C ALA A 147 23.29 8.58 -2.35
N GLY A 148 22.35 9.19 -3.08
CA GLY A 148 22.21 8.99 -4.54
C GLY A 148 21.73 7.60 -4.91
N THR A 149 21.00 6.94 -4.02
CA THR A 149 20.65 5.51 -4.15
C THR A 149 19.22 5.26 -4.64
N GLY A 150 18.50 6.30 -5.06
CA GLY A 150 17.21 6.15 -5.70
C GLY A 150 15.97 6.39 -4.85
N ASP A 151 14.83 6.54 -5.51
CA ASP A 151 13.54 6.89 -4.90
C ASP A 151 12.81 5.64 -4.37
N MET A 152 13.30 5.11 -3.24
CA MET A 152 12.78 3.91 -2.58
C MET A 152 11.95 4.26 -1.34
N ALA A 153 11.12 5.30 -1.45
CA ALA A 153 10.28 5.73 -0.34
C ALA A 153 9.36 4.62 0.14
N ALA A 154 9.26 4.48 1.45
CA ALA A 154 8.27 3.64 2.08
C ALA A 154 6.88 4.29 2.01
N SER A 155 5.85 3.49 1.79
CA SER A 155 4.47 3.98 1.76
C SER A 155 3.84 3.90 3.15
N PRO A 156 3.44 5.03 3.77
CA PRO A 156 2.65 4.98 5.00
C PRO A 156 1.34 4.19 4.84
N MET A 157 0.77 4.19 3.64
CA MET A 157 -0.47 3.49 3.32
C MET A 157 -0.28 1.97 3.21
N ALA A 158 0.92 1.46 2.94
CA ALA A 158 1.19 0.02 2.91
C ALA A 158 1.06 -0.64 4.29
N ASN A 159 1.09 0.15 5.38
CA ASN A 159 0.91 -0.35 6.74
C ASN A 159 -0.57 -0.43 7.19
N ILE A 160 -1.51 0.04 6.39
CA ILE A 160 -2.94 -0.11 6.70
C ILE A 160 -3.42 -1.45 6.14
N ASN A 161 -4.03 -2.28 7.00
CA ASN A 161 -4.60 -3.54 6.56
C ASN A 161 -5.91 -3.30 5.79
N PRO A 162 -6.01 -3.67 4.50
CA PRO A 162 -7.24 -3.49 3.72
C PRO A 162 -8.44 -4.23 4.31
N ASN A 163 -8.21 -5.34 5.04
CA ASN A 163 -9.28 -6.11 5.69
C ASN A 163 -9.97 -5.31 6.82
N ASP A 164 -9.29 -4.33 7.41
CA ASP A 164 -9.85 -3.47 8.46
C ASP A 164 -10.58 -2.23 7.92
N ILE A 165 -10.52 -1.98 6.61
CA ILE A 165 -11.21 -0.86 5.96
C ILE A 165 -12.67 -1.25 5.71
N GLU A 166 -13.60 -0.39 6.05
CA GLU A 166 -15.03 -0.48 5.71
C GLU A 166 -15.30 0.12 4.34
N SER A 167 -14.82 1.35 4.14
CA SER A 167 -14.96 2.09 2.89
C SER A 167 -13.90 3.17 2.73
N ILE A 168 -13.67 3.59 1.50
CA ILE A 168 -12.82 4.73 1.15
C ILE A 168 -13.65 5.73 0.36
N THR A 169 -13.73 6.95 0.85
CA THR A 169 -14.42 8.06 0.17
C THR A 169 -13.39 9.04 -0.37
N VAL A 170 -13.42 9.29 -1.68
CA VAL A 170 -12.55 10.26 -2.35
C VAL A 170 -13.33 11.53 -2.61
N LEU A 171 -12.93 12.62 -1.95
CA LEU A 171 -13.50 13.96 -2.11
C LEU A 171 -12.67 14.73 -3.13
N LYS A 172 -13.31 15.15 -4.25
CA LYS A 172 -12.59 15.57 -5.45
C LYS A 172 -12.66 17.06 -5.75
N ASP A 173 -13.56 17.80 -5.13
CA ASP A 173 -13.76 19.22 -5.41
C ASP A 173 -13.69 20.10 -4.16
N ALA A 174 -13.57 21.40 -4.38
CA ALA A 174 -13.43 22.38 -3.31
C ALA A 174 -14.61 22.39 -2.35
N THR A 175 -15.83 22.15 -2.83
CA THR A 175 -17.03 22.11 -1.98
C THR A 175 -16.95 20.94 -0.99
N ALA A 176 -16.55 19.76 -1.49
CA ALA A 176 -16.38 18.57 -0.67
C ALA A 176 -15.21 18.68 0.32
N THR A 177 -14.15 19.39 -0.06
CA THR A 177 -12.88 19.47 0.69
C THR A 177 -12.77 20.71 1.58
N ALA A 178 -13.63 21.70 1.43
CA ALA A 178 -13.58 22.99 2.13
C ALA A 178 -13.47 22.85 3.67
N ILE A 179 -14.14 21.85 4.24
CA ILE A 179 -14.14 21.59 5.68
C ILE A 179 -12.74 21.22 6.22
N TYR A 180 -11.81 20.78 5.35
CA TYR A 180 -10.42 20.46 5.69
C TYR A 180 -9.44 21.62 5.45
N GLY A 181 -9.94 22.74 4.90
CA GLY A 181 -9.18 23.95 4.62
C GLY A 181 -8.07 23.76 3.57
N ALA A 182 -7.02 24.59 3.64
CA ALA A 182 -5.94 24.62 2.64
C ALA A 182 -5.18 23.30 2.48
N ARG A 183 -5.15 22.43 3.48
CA ARG A 183 -4.52 21.10 3.41
C ARG A 183 -5.16 20.20 2.37
N ALA A 184 -6.41 20.46 2.02
CA ALA A 184 -7.20 19.65 1.11
C ALA A 184 -7.23 20.20 -0.33
N ALA A 185 -6.32 21.09 -0.68
CA ALA A 185 -6.25 21.69 -2.02
C ALA A 185 -6.10 20.65 -3.13
N ASN A 186 -5.45 19.52 -2.86
CA ASN A 186 -5.26 18.40 -3.80
C ASN A 186 -6.34 17.31 -3.66
N GLY A 187 -7.43 17.55 -2.92
CA GLY A 187 -8.45 16.57 -2.61
C GLY A 187 -8.20 15.86 -1.27
N VAL A 188 -9.17 15.02 -0.87
CA VAL A 188 -9.11 14.26 0.39
C VAL A 188 -9.50 12.81 0.14
N ILE A 189 -8.77 11.90 0.73
CA ILE A 189 -9.08 10.46 0.78
C ILE A 189 -9.44 10.12 2.22
N VAL A 190 -10.72 9.86 2.45
CA VAL A 190 -11.27 9.49 3.77
C VAL A 190 -11.35 7.98 3.86
N VAL A 191 -10.58 7.39 4.75
CA VAL A 191 -10.59 5.96 5.06
C VAL A 191 -11.45 5.75 6.31
N THR A 192 -12.55 5.04 6.14
CA THR A 192 -13.41 4.60 7.24
C THR A 192 -13.09 3.16 7.56
N THR A 193 -12.80 2.89 8.82
CA THR A 193 -12.43 1.55 9.25
C THR A 193 -13.59 0.84 9.91
N LYS A 194 -13.54 -0.50 9.94
CA LYS A 194 -14.57 -1.36 10.53
C LYS A 194 -14.76 -1.08 12.02
N LYS A 195 -16.02 -1.09 12.44
CA LYS A 195 -16.45 -0.88 13.82
C LYS A 195 -17.24 -2.08 14.35
N GLY A 196 -17.46 -2.11 15.65
CA GLY A 196 -18.31 -3.10 16.29
C GLY A 196 -19.77 -3.06 15.82
N SER A 197 -20.40 -4.20 15.72
CA SER A 197 -21.82 -4.35 15.35
C SER A 197 -22.66 -4.81 16.53
N LEU A 198 -23.96 -4.55 16.47
CA LEU A 198 -24.92 -5.09 17.45
C LEU A 198 -25.08 -6.61 17.25
N GLY A 199 -25.24 -7.33 18.34
CA GLY A 199 -25.56 -8.75 18.37
C GLY A 199 -24.44 -9.62 18.94
N LYS A 200 -24.58 -10.94 18.78
CA LYS A 200 -23.61 -11.94 19.24
C LYS A 200 -22.27 -11.74 18.55
N ALA A 201 -21.21 -12.19 19.20
CA ALA A 201 -19.86 -12.20 18.64
C ALA A 201 -19.85 -12.96 17.29
N ARG A 202 -19.31 -12.30 16.26
CA ARG A 202 -19.09 -12.89 14.93
C ARG A 202 -17.60 -12.91 14.68
N PHE A 203 -17.11 -14.09 14.32
CA PHE A 203 -15.71 -14.28 13.93
C PHE A 203 -15.62 -14.33 12.42
N ASN A 204 -14.62 -13.70 11.87
CA ASN A 204 -14.27 -13.79 10.46
C ASN A 204 -12.80 -14.20 10.34
N VAL A 205 -12.54 -15.18 9.50
CA VAL A 205 -11.19 -15.64 9.16
C VAL A 205 -11.05 -15.55 7.65
N ASN A 206 -10.03 -14.85 7.20
CA ASN A 206 -9.68 -14.71 5.80
C ASN A 206 -8.27 -15.25 5.59
N ALA A 207 -8.10 -16.12 4.60
CA ALA A 207 -6.81 -16.66 4.20
C ALA A 207 -6.70 -16.58 2.68
N LYS A 208 -5.62 -15.96 2.20
CA LYS A 208 -5.30 -15.86 0.79
C LYS A 208 -3.88 -16.35 0.57
N VAL A 209 -3.69 -17.14 -0.46
CA VAL A 209 -2.37 -17.60 -0.92
C VAL A 209 -2.32 -17.40 -2.41
N GLY A 210 -1.21 -16.87 -2.91
CA GLY A 210 -1.03 -16.58 -4.31
C GLY A 210 0.42 -16.74 -4.74
N THR A 211 0.61 -16.90 -6.04
CA THR A 211 1.93 -16.88 -6.67
C THR A 211 1.92 -15.87 -7.80
N SER A 212 3.01 -15.16 -7.95
CA SER A 212 3.25 -14.21 -9.02
C SER A 212 4.40 -14.72 -9.86
N PHE A 213 4.24 -14.66 -11.16
CA PHE A 213 5.29 -15.03 -12.11
C PHE A 213 5.37 -13.99 -13.21
N VAL A 214 6.53 -13.89 -13.79
CA VAL A 214 6.74 -12.99 -14.91
C VAL A 214 6.00 -13.55 -16.12
N GLY A 215 5.17 -12.73 -16.73
CA GLY A 215 4.50 -13.07 -17.98
C GLY A 215 5.50 -13.36 -19.10
N LYS A 216 4.98 -13.73 -20.26
CA LYS A 216 5.83 -13.96 -21.43
C LYS A 216 6.58 -12.68 -21.79
N ILE A 217 7.90 -12.67 -21.62
CA ILE A 217 8.78 -11.59 -22.07
C ILE A 217 9.17 -11.88 -23.51
N ASP A 218 9.03 -10.88 -24.37
CA ASP A 218 9.55 -10.99 -25.72
C ASP A 218 11.08 -10.88 -25.70
N HIS A 219 11.76 -11.96 -26.04
CA HIS A 219 13.23 -12.03 -26.08
C HIS A 219 13.85 -11.33 -27.30
N ASN A 220 13.04 -10.74 -28.19
CA ASN A 220 13.54 -10.08 -29.40
C ASN A 220 14.36 -8.80 -29.12
N TYR A 221 14.22 -8.23 -27.93
CA TYR A 221 14.96 -7.02 -27.54
C TYR A 221 16.30 -7.31 -26.85
N ARG A 222 16.65 -8.58 -26.65
CA ARG A 222 17.84 -8.95 -25.91
C ARG A 222 18.42 -10.25 -26.41
N THR A 223 19.74 -10.24 -26.67
CA THR A 223 20.46 -11.44 -27.06
C THR A 223 20.92 -12.23 -25.84
N THR A 224 20.24 -13.34 -25.56
CA THR A 224 20.60 -14.29 -24.49
C THR A 224 21.42 -15.47 -25.02
N ASN A 225 21.61 -15.55 -26.33
CA ASN A 225 22.36 -16.62 -27.04
C ASN A 225 23.71 -16.07 -27.49
N LEU A 226 24.79 -16.73 -27.12
CA LEU A 226 26.15 -16.33 -27.43
C LEU A 226 26.45 -16.37 -28.94
N ASP A 227 25.92 -17.36 -29.67
CA ASP A 227 26.15 -17.44 -31.10
C ASP A 227 25.51 -16.29 -31.85
N LYS A 228 24.27 -15.91 -31.43
CA LYS A 228 23.59 -14.72 -31.98
C LYS A 228 24.29 -13.43 -31.61
N TYR A 229 24.84 -13.35 -30.41
CA TYR A 229 25.68 -12.22 -29.99
C TYR A 229 26.90 -12.08 -30.89
N LYS A 230 27.65 -13.20 -31.13
CA LYS A 230 28.82 -13.23 -32.02
C LYS A 230 28.44 -12.79 -33.44
N GLU A 231 27.34 -13.34 -34.00
CA GLU A 231 26.83 -12.97 -35.32
C GLU A 231 26.61 -11.48 -35.48
N ILE A 232 25.83 -10.88 -34.55
CA ILE A 232 25.47 -9.44 -34.58
C ILE A 232 26.70 -8.54 -34.45
N TRP A 233 27.60 -8.86 -33.53
CA TRP A 233 28.82 -8.07 -33.33
C TRP A 233 29.82 -8.21 -34.47
N THR A 234 30.00 -9.43 -35.02
CA THR A 234 30.84 -9.65 -36.19
C THR A 234 30.32 -8.88 -37.41
N GLU A 235 28.99 -8.92 -37.65
CA GLU A 235 28.37 -8.14 -38.72
C GLU A 235 28.58 -6.62 -38.51
N GLY A 236 28.41 -6.14 -37.28
CA GLY A 236 28.65 -4.74 -36.90
C GLY A 236 30.09 -4.30 -37.17
N LEU A 237 31.06 -5.12 -36.80
CA LEU A 237 32.49 -4.88 -37.05
C LEU A 237 32.83 -4.90 -38.55
N THR A 238 32.26 -5.84 -39.31
CA THR A 238 32.41 -5.88 -40.76
C THR A 238 31.87 -4.60 -41.41
N ASN A 239 30.67 -4.17 -41.01
CA ASN A 239 30.06 -2.92 -41.50
C ASN A 239 30.84 -1.66 -41.11
N ALA A 240 31.58 -1.71 -40.01
CA ALA A 240 32.45 -0.62 -39.53
C ALA A 240 33.85 -0.64 -40.21
N GLY A 241 34.15 -1.64 -41.07
CA GLY A 241 35.39 -1.69 -41.82
C GLY A 241 36.53 -2.46 -41.13
N TYR A 242 36.26 -3.17 -40.02
CA TYR A 242 37.28 -3.93 -39.30
C TYR A 242 37.64 -5.30 -39.97
N ASP A 243 36.87 -5.73 -40.97
CA ASP A 243 37.16 -7.00 -41.64
C ASP A 243 38.38 -6.86 -42.55
N GLY A 244 39.41 -7.62 -42.23
CA GLY A 244 40.72 -7.56 -42.92
C GLY A 244 41.68 -6.48 -42.42
N GLU A 245 41.28 -5.62 -41.49
CA GLU A 245 42.16 -4.66 -40.83
C GLU A 245 43.20 -5.41 -39.99
N ASP A 246 44.46 -4.99 -40.06
CA ASP A 246 45.62 -5.66 -39.44
C ASP A 246 45.71 -7.18 -39.71
N GLY A 247 45.08 -7.67 -40.81
CA GLY A 247 45.06 -9.06 -41.19
C GLY A 247 44.13 -9.95 -40.37
N MET A 248 43.26 -9.37 -39.57
CA MET A 248 42.26 -10.09 -38.75
C MET A 248 40.86 -10.03 -39.38
N THR A 249 40.10 -11.08 -39.24
CA THR A 249 38.68 -11.09 -39.56
C THR A 249 37.88 -10.35 -38.45
N SER A 250 36.70 -9.87 -38.77
CA SER A 250 35.80 -9.25 -37.77
C SER A 250 35.49 -10.15 -36.57
N ALA A 251 35.50 -11.50 -36.76
CA ALA A 251 35.32 -12.44 -35.67
C ALA A 251 36.57 -12.53 -34.75
N GLU A 252 37.76 -12.46 -35.34
CA GLU A 252 39.00 -12.40 -34.57
C GLU A 252 39.16 -11.08 -33.82
N TRP A 253 38.75 -9.95 -34.41
CA TRP A 253 38.65 -8.67 -33.75
C TRP A 253 37.71 -8.71 -32.54
N LEU A 254 36.54 -9.29 -32.72
CA LEU A 254 35.59 -9.47 -31.61
C LEU A 254 36.20 -10.29 -30.47
N ASN A 255 36.86 -11.42 -30.83
CA ASN A 255 37.49 -12.26 -29.81
C ASN A 255 38.65 -11.54 -29.09
N ALA A 256 39.51 -10.81 -29.83
CA ALA A 256 40.61 -10.04 -29.26
C ALA A 256 40.09 -8.95 -28.30
N TYR A 257 39.02 -8.24 -28.71
CA TYR A 257 38.36 -7.25 -27.85
C TYR A 257 37.80 -7.88 -26.57
N VAL A 258 37.08 -9.00 -26.66
CA VAL A 258 36.50 -9.67 -25.52
C VAL A 258 37.57 -10.27 -24.60
N MET A 259 38.66 -10.79 -25.18
CA MET A 259 39.79 -11.29 -24.43
C MET A 259 40.49 -10.17 -23.63
N ASP A 260 40.71 -9.01 -24.25
CA ASP A 260 41.37 -7.86 -23.62
C ASP A 260 40.56 -7.24 -22.48
N TRP A 261 39.26 -7.03 -22.71
CA TRP A 261 38.38 -6.34 -21.75
C TRP A 261 37.73 -7.24 -20.70
N TYR A 262 37.49 -8.53 -21.03
CA TYR A 262 36.71 -9.45 -20.19
C TYR A 262 37.49 -10.71 -19.80
N ASN A 263 38.70 -10.90 -20.36
CA ASN A 263 39.52 -12.11 -20.18
C ASN A 263 38.73 -13.39 -20.53
N VAL A 264 37.96 -13.34 -21.61
CA VAL A 264 37.13 -14.44 -22.09
C VAL A 264 37.49 -14.77 -23.54
N ASP A 265 37.86 -16.04 -23.81
CA ASP A 265 38.13 -16.52 -25.15
C ASP A 265 36.84 -17.06 -25.79
N LEU A 266 36.28 -16.30 -26.74
CA LEU A 266 35.04 -16.66 -27.43
C LEU A 266 35.20 -17.87 -28.39
N THR A 267 36.41 -18.35 -28.64
CA THR A 267 36.66 -19.57 -29.43
C THR A 267 36.38 -20.84 -28.62
N GLN A 268 36.37 -20.73 -27.31
CA GLN A 268 36.07 -21.83 -26.40
C GLN A 268 34.55 -22.09 -26.32
N ASN A 269 34.21 -23.30 -25.84
CA ASN A 269 32.82 -23.69 -25.63
C ASN A 269 32.27 -23.05 -24.34
N ILE A 270 31.76 -21.81 -24.44
CA ILE A 270 31.22 -21.03 -23.33
C ILE A 270 29.70 -21.22 -23.27
N LYS A 271 29.18 -21.51 -22.10
CA LYS A 271 27.75 -21.61 -21.87
C LYS A 271 27.12 -20.21 -21.89
N SER A 272 26.09 -20.03 -22.72
CA SER A 272 25.28 -18.79 -22.70
C SER A 272 24.52 -18.61 -21.38
N VAL A 273 24.52 -17.39 -20.85
CA VAL A 273 23.77 -17.00 -19.64
C VAL A 273 22.61 -16.08 -20.01
N ASP A 274 21.43 -16.46 -19.59
CA ASP A 274 20.26 -15.59 -19.62
C ASP A 274 20.11 -14.85 -18.27
N TRP A 275 20.80 -13.72 -18.15
CA TRP A 275 20.86 -12.94 -16.92
C TRP A 275 19.50 -12.51 -16.38
N LEU A 276 18.51 -12.34 -17.26
CA LEU A 276 17.16 -12.01 -16.81
C LEU A 276 16.52 -13.15 -16.00
N LYS A 277 16.78 -14.41 -16.42
CA LYS A 277 16.31 -15.59 -15.68
C LYS A 277 17.01 -15.74 -14.33
N GLU A 278 18.28 -15.32 -14.24
CA GLU A 278 19.06 -15.41 -12.99
C GLU A 278 18.57 -14.46 -11.91
N ILE A 279 17.98 -13.31 -12.29
CA ILE A 279 17.46 -12.33 -11.34
C ILE A 279 15.96 -12.46 -11.07
N LEU A 280 15.26 -13.30 -11.84
CA LEU A 280 13.82 -13.47 -11.68
C LEU A 280 13.50 -14.74 -10.91
N GLN A 281 12.48 -14.65 -10.06
CA GLN A 281 11.94 -15.75 -9.29
C GLN A 281 10.42 -15.74 -9.31
N ASN A 282 9.80 -16.85 -8.98
CA ASN A 282 8.37 -16.84 -8.70
C ASN A 282 8.11 -16.15 -7.36
N GLY A 283 7.29 -15.11 -7.39
CA GLY A 283 6.83 -14.44 -6.20
C GLY A 283 5.80 -15.29 -5.46
N PHE A 284 5.78 -15.18 -4.14
CA PHE A 284 4.82 -15.87 -3.29
C PHE A 284 4.15 -14.86 -2.36
N SER A 285 2.82 -14.87 -2.30
CA SER A 285 2.04 -14.05 -1.40
C SER A 285 1.16 -14.89 -0.50
N GLN A 286 1.06 -14.48 0.75
CA GLN A 286 0.14 -15.05 1.73
C GLN A 286 -0.40 -13.96 2.64
N GLU A 287 -1.68 -14.07 2.96
CA GLU A 287 -2.41 -13.16 3.82
C GLU A 287 -3.31 -13.96 4.74
N TYR A 288 -3.23 -13.71 6.03
CA TYR A 288 -4.05 -14.34 7.06
C TYR A 288 -4.60 -13.27 7.96
N ASP A 289 -5.92 -13.17 8.04
CA ASP A 289 -6.62 -12.21 8.88
C ASP A 289 -7.66 -12.91 9.73
N ILE A 290 -7.72 -12.52 10.99
CA ILE A 290 -8.76 -12.91 11.91
C ILE A 290 -9.39 -11.67 12.52
N SER A 291 -10.72 -11.64 12.59
CA SER A 291 -11.43 -10.58 13.29
C SER A 291 -12.61 -11.10 14.09
N ALA A 292 -12.94 -10.36 15.14
CA ALA A 292 -14.11 -10.57 15.97
C ALA A 292 -14.85 -9.26 16.16
N GLN A 293 -16.17 -9.27 15.99
CA GLN A 293 -17.01 -8.10 16.23
C GLN A 293 -18.31 -8.51 16.91
N GLY A 294 -18.84 -7.63 17.72
CA GLY A 294 -20.09 -7.86 18.44
C GLY A 294 -20.41 -6.72 19.37
N GLY A 295 -21.43 -6.92 20.21
CA GLY A 295 -21.77 -5.97 21.23
C GLY A 295 -23.26 -5.81 21.45
N ASN A 296 -23.61 -4.89 22.32
CA ASN A 296 -24.97 -4.50 22.66
C ASN A 296 -25.15 -2.98 22.49
N GLU A 297 -26.27 -2.45 22.90
CA GLU A 297 -26.55 -1.01 22.81
C GLU A 297 -25.59 -0.14 23.63
N ASN A 298 -24.99 -0.70 24.70
CA ASN A 298 -24.09 0.03 25.60
C ASN A 298 -22.63 -0.04 25.17
N LEU A 299 -22.19 -1.15 24.55
CA LEU A 299 -20.80 -1.35 24.12
C LEU A 299 -20.75 -2.23 22.88
N ARG A 300 -20.04 -1.77 21.86
CA ARG A 300 -19.70 -2.53 20.64
C ARG A 300 -18.20 -2.61 20.51
N TYR A 301 -17.73 -3.70 19.94
CA TYR A 301 -16.30 -3.92 19.75
C TYR A 301 -16.01 -4.54 18.39
N TYR A 302 -14.87 -4.19 17.84
CA TYR A 302 -14.20 -4.83 16.72
C TYR A 302 -12.73 -5.04 17.09
N ILE A 303 -12.22 -6.24 16.90
CA ILE A 303 -10.82 -6.60 17.15
C ILE A 303 -10.34 -7.41 15.96
N SER A 304 -9.15 -7.10 15.43
CA SER A 304 -8.53 -7.86 14.35
C SER A 304 -7.04 -8.04 14.54
N GLY A 305 -6.52 -9.06 13.89
CA GLY A 305 -5.09 -9.31 13.72
C GLY A 305 -4.83 -9.86 12.33
N GLY A 306 -3.76 -9.39 11.68
CA GLY A 306 -3.42 -9.76 10.32
C GLY A 306 -1.93 -9.99 10.12
N TYR A 307 -1.60 -10.94 9.25
CA TYR A 307 -0.28 -11.19 8.72
C TYR A 307 -0.33 -11.18 7.21
N PHE A 308 0.58 -10.45 6.60
CA PHE A 308 0.76 -10.37 5.14
C PHE A 308 2.23 -10.57 4.81
N GLN A 309 2.49 -11.40 3.80
CA GLN A 309 3.82 -11.56 3.21
C GLN A 309 3.69 -11.56 1.70
N ASN A 310 4.59 -10.85 1.04
CA ASN A 310 4.72 -10.86 -0.42
C ASN A 310 6.21 -10.90 -0.80
N THR A 311 6.64 -11.97 -1.45
CA THR A 311 7.96 -12.08 -2.06
C THR A 311 7.85 -11.56 -3.49
N GLY A 312 8.71 -10.62 -3.88
CA GLY A 312 8.71 -10.06 -5.22
C GLY A 312 9.23 -11.03 -6.28
N ILE A 313 8.95 -10.71 -7.54
CA ILE A 313 9.44 -11.48 -8.70
C ILE A 313 10.92 -11.24 -9.01
N VAL A 314 11.50 -10.18 -8.46
CA VAL A 314 12.94 -9.90 -8.53
C VAL A 314 13.59 -10.38 -7.25
N ILE A 315 14.72 -11.08 -7.35
CA ILE A 315 15.48 -11.55 -6.19
C ILE A 315 15.80 -10.40 -5.23
N GLY A 316 15.84 -10.69 -3.92
CA GLY A 316 16.13 -9.68 -2.89
C GLY A 316 14.94 -8.80 -2.51
N THR A 317 13.80 -8.84 -3.20
CA THR A 317 12.65 -7.99 -2.91
C THR A 317 11.56 -8.73 -2.14
N GLY A 318 10.89 -8.04 -1.22
CA GLY A 318 9.78 -8.59 -0.48
C GLY A 318 9.29 -7.70 0.66
N MET A 319 8.12 -8.03 1.19
CA MET A 319 7.51 -7.34 2.32
C MET A 319 6.83 -8.33 3.24
N LYS A 320 6.94 -8.10 4.55
CA LYS A 320 6.12 -8.72 5.59
C LYS A 320 5.43 -7.62 6.39
N ARG A 321 4.16 -7.82 6.74
CA ARG A 321 3.40 -6.90 7.59
C ARG A 321 2.64 -7.68 8.66
N TYR A 322 2.75 -7.21 9.89
CA TYR A 322 1.94 -7.61 11.03
C TYR A 322 1.05 -6.43 11.39
N SER A 323 -0.24 -6.65 11.52
CA SER A 323 -1.21 -5.59 11.84
C SER A 323 -2.17 -6.03 12.92
N GLY A 324 -2.67 -5.06 13.68
CA GLY A 324 -3.69 -5.28 14.69
C GLY A 324 -4.56 -4.04 14.87
N ARG A 325 -5.84 -4.27 15.13
CA ARG A 325 -6.80 -3.20 15.33
C ARG A 325 -7.75 -3.53 16.48
N ILE A 326 -8.09 -2.49 17.25
CA ILE A 326 -9.12 -2.51 18.28
C ILE A 326 -10.01 -1.29 18.07
N SER A 327 -11.32 -1.48 17.99
CA SER A 327 -12.32 -0.40 18.01
C SER A 327 -13.37 -0.71 19.06
N LEU A 328 -13.57 0.22 19.99
CA LEU A 328 -14.56 0.16 21.06
C LEU A 328 -15.45 1.40 20.94
N ASP A 329 -16.75 1.21 20.94
CA ASP A 329 -17.75 2.27 20.91
C ASP A 329 -18.75 2.03 22.02
N GLY A 330 -18.86 2.95 22.97
CA GLY A 330 -19.71 2.85 24.14
C GLY A 330 -20.72 3.98 24.24
N LYS A 331 -21.88 3.70 24.86
CA LYS A 331 -22.92 4.68 25.16
C LYS A 331 -23.52 4.45 26.56
N SER A 332 -23.68 5.52 27.32
CA SER A 332 -24.34 5.51 28.61
C SER A 332 -25.18 6.78 28.77
N GLY A 333 -26.50 6.67 28.69
CA GLY A 333 -27.40 7.82 28.74
C GLY A 333 -27.09 8.83 27.62
N ARG A 334 -26.72 10.07 28.02
CA ARG A 334 -26.34 11.16 27.10
C ARG A 334 -24.88 11.15 26.69
N ILE A 335 -24.07 10.26 27.25
CA ILE A 335 -22.64 10.18 27.03
C ILE A 335 -22.36 9.04 26.02
N GLY A 336 -21.58 9.36 25.00
CA GLY A 336 -20.96 8.38 24.14
C GLY A 336 -19.44 8.50 24.23
N TYR A 337 -18.72 7.38 24.12
CA TYR A 337 -17.26 7.35 24.15
C TYR A 337 -16.75 6.22 23.26
N GLY A 338 -15.55 6.36 22.79
CA GLY A 338 -14.93 5.30 22.04
C GLY A 338 -13.43 5.46 21.91
N LEU A 339 -12.81 4.37 21.46
CA LEU A 339 -11.38 4.28 21.22
C LEU A 339 -11.14 3.43 19.98
N SER A 340 -10.39 3.96 19.04
CA SER A 340 -9.85 3.20 17.92
C SER A 340 -8.33 3.19 18.01
N VAL A 341 -7.73 2.01 17.96
CA VAL A 341 -6.28 1.80 17.89
C VAL A 341 -5.99 0.93 16.68
N ASN A 342 -5.13 1.41 15.80
CA ASN A 342 -4.64 0.68 14.65
C ASN A 342 -3.10 0.69 14.69
N GLY A 343 -2.48 -0.48 14.73
CA GLY A 343 -1.04 -0.66 14.77
C GLY A 343 -0.56 -1.61 13.68
N ALA A 344 0.58 -1.31 13.06
CA ALA A 344 1.22 -2.20 12.13
C ALA A 344 2.74 -2.07 12.17
N LEU A 345 3.41 -3.18 11.92
CA LEU A 345 4.85 -3.31 11.71
C LEU A 345 5.07 -3.93 10.34
N SER A 346 5.84 -3.27 9.49
CA SER A 346 6.31 -3.87 8.23
C SER A 346 7.82 -3.98 8.18
N ASP A 347 8.28 -5.00 7.47
CA ASP A 347 9.67 -5.29 7.15
C ASP A 347 9.76 -5.46 5.64
N ILE A 348 10.46 -4.54 4.97
CA ILE A 348 10.51 -4.42 3.52
C ILE A 348 11.96 -4.55 3.08
N ASN A 349 12.22 -5.50 2.17
CA ASN A 349 13.49 -5.64 1.49
C ASN A 349 13.34 -5.14 0.05
N ASN A 350 14.23 -4.29 -0.35
CA ASN A 350 14.19 -3.60 -1.63
C ASN A 350 15.49 -3.84 -2.43
N THR A 351 15.42 -3.59 -3.74
CA THR A 351 16.58 -3.44 -4.62
C THR A 351 16.66 -2.01 -5.13
N MET A 352 17.81 -1.58 -5.62
CA MET A 352 17.95 -0.24 -6.22
C MET A 352 17.12 -0.09 -7.49
N THR A 353 16.64 1.12 -7.76
CA THR A 353 15.81 1.42 -8.92
C THR A 353 16.44 2.45 -9.86
N GLU A 354 17.40 3.24 -9.41
CA GLU A 354 17.92 4.37 -10.20
C GLU A 354 19.30 4.15 -10.83
N SER A 355 20.15 3.31 -10.23
CA SER A 355 21.48 3.07 -10.79
C SER A 355 21.43 2.01 -11.86
N GLN A 356 21.90 2.33 -13.06
CA GLN A 356 22.08 1.34 -14.13
C GLN A 356 23.01 0.18 -13.73
N TYR A 357 23.86 0.37 -12.73
CA TYR A 357 24.82 -0.62 -12.28
C TYR A 357 24.29 -1.57 -11.20
N THR A 358 23.41 -1.09 -10.36
CA THR A 358 22.93 -1.81 -9.18
C THR A 358 21.44 -2.14 -9.24
N ASN A 359 20.69 -1.55 -10.18
CA ASN A 359 19.34 -1.98 -10.49
C ASN A 359 19.38 -3.31 -11.24
N PRO A 360 18.91 -4.42 -10.66
CA PRO A 360 19.03 -5.74 -11.27
C PRO A 360 18.36 -5.83 -12.64
N ILE A 361 17.24 -5.14 -12.84
CA ILE A 361 16.53 -5.15 -14.13
C ILE A 361 17.30 -4.39 -15.22
N VAL A 362 17.94 -3.27 -14.87
CA VAL A 362 18.73 -2.48 -15.83
C VAL A 362 20.07 -3.17 -16.10
N ALA A 363 20.75 -3.65 -15.07
CA ALA A 363 22.04 -4.31 -15.16
C ALA A 363 22.03 -5.48 -16.15
N VAL A 364 20.96 -6.28 -16.18
CA VAL A 364 20.90 -7.44 -17.10
C VAL A 364 20.87 -7.06 -18.58
N TYR A 365 20.59 -5.81 -18.94
CA TYR A 365 20.66 -5.36 -20.34
C TYR A 365 22.07 -4.99 -20.76
N ASP A 366 22.96 -4.65 -19.81
CA ASP A 366 24.35 -4.30 -20.08
C ASP A 366 25.30 -5.51 -20.03
N ILE A 367 24.90 -6.60 -19.35
CA ILE A 367 25.73 -7.78 -19.18
C ILE A 367 25.62 -8.69 -20.42
N ARG A 368 26.76 -9.24 -20.88
CA ARG A 368 26.86 -10.05 -22.10
C ARG A 368 26.54 -11.50 -21.79
N PRO A 369 26.07 -12.26 -22.78
CA PRO A 369 25.68 -13.66 -22.59
C PRO A 369 26.86 -14.61 -22.33
N PHE A 370 28.10 -14.19 -22.52
CA PHE A 370 29.31 -14.98 -22.21
C PHE A 370 29.79 -14.77 -20.76
N GLU A 371 29.37 -13.72 -20.09
CA GLU A 371 29.74 -13.43 -18.71
C GLU A 371 29.01 -14.40 -17.78
N GLN A 372 29.74 -15.19 -17.00
CA GLN A 372 29.17 -16.19 -16.10
C GLN A 372 28.80 -15.57 -14.77
N VAL A 373 27.71 -16.04 -14.13
CA VAL A 373 27.28 -15.61 -12.80
C VAL A 373 28.30 -15.97 -11.73
N ARG A 374 28.92 -17.12 -11.87
CA ARG A 374 29.90 -17.68 -10.92
C ARG A 374 31.14 -18.17 -11.64
N ASN A 375 32.25 -18.11 -10.93
CA ASN A 375 33.49 -18.74 -11.33
C ASN A 375 33.40 -20.27 -11.18
N GLU A 376 34.39 -21.01 -11.74
CA GLU A 376 34.45 -22.47 -11.67
C GLU A 376 34.51 -23.00 -10.23
N ASP A 377 35.09 -22.23 -9.29
CA ASP A 377 35.18 -22.55 -7.87
C ASP A 377 33.86 -22.29 -7.11
N GLY A 378 32.79 -21.81 -7.77
CA GLY A 378 31.49 -21.50 -7.21
C GLY A 378 31.39 -20.11 -6.57
N THR A 379 32.45 -19.34 -6.52
CA THR A 379 32.40 -17.93 -6.08
C THR A 379 31.69 -17.06 -7.09
N TYR A 380 31.15 -15.91 -6.67
CA TYR A 380 30.58 -14.98 -7.63
C TYR A 380 31.64 -14.38 -8.54
N ASN A 381 31.33 -14.30 -9.83
CA ASN A 381 32.19 -13.64 -10.79
C ASN A 381 32.18 -12.11 -10.58
N THR A 382 33.31 -11.56 -10.18
CA THR A 382 33.51 -10.14 -9.95
C THR A 382 34.10 -9.41 -11.15
N ASN A 383 34.48 -10.12 -12.22
CA ASN A 383 34.90 -9.52 -13.48
C ASN A 383 33.70 -8.99 -14.28
N VAL A 384 32.48 -9.41 -13.96
CA VAL A 384 31.24 -8.80 -14.43
C VAL A 384 31.11 -7.46 -13.73
N ASN A 385 31.02 -6.36 -14.49
CA ASN A 385 30.95 -5.00 -13.92
C ASN A 385 29.86 -4.84 -12.85
N TYR A 386 28.77 -5.58 -12.97
CA TYR A 386 27.62 -5.53 -12.04
C TYR A 386 26.97 -6.89 -11.99
N ASN A 387 27.45 -7.77 -11.18
CA ASN A 387 26.77 -9.06 -11.00
C ASN A 387 25.49 -8.88 -10.14
N PRO A 388 24.31 -8.73 -10.76
CA PRO A 388 23.10 -8.43 -10.01
C PRO A 388 22.66 -9.57 -9.11
N VAL A 389 23.08 -10.80 -9.38
CA VAL A 389 22.81 -11.95 -8.52
C VAL A 389 23.66 -11.87 -7.26
N ALA A 390 24.94 -11.51 -7.38
CA ALA A 390 25.83 -11.31 -6.23
C ALA A 390 25.39 -10.13 -5.36
N ILE A 391 25.07 -8.99 -5.99
CA ILE A 391 24.64 -7.75 -5.30
C ILE A 391 23.35 -7.99 -4.53
N ASN A 392 22.42 -8.81 -5.04
CA ASN A 392 21.13 -9.08 -4.40
C ASN A 392 21.10 -10.42 -3.62
N ASP A 393 22.24 -11.03 -3.38
CA ASP A 393 22.34 -12.22 -2.52
C ASP A 393 21.94 -11.88 -1.09
N LYS A 394 21.09 -12.71 -0.47
CA LYS A 394 20.53 -12.44 0.85
C LYS A 394 21.57 -12.46 1.97
N GLU A 395 22.63 -13.24 1.82
CA GLU A 395 23.64 -13.42 2.86
C GLU A 395 24.86 -12.53 2.61
N LYS A 396 25.37 -12.53 1.38
CA LYS A 396 26.64 -11.89 1.00
C LYS A 396 26.49 -10.58 0.24
N GLY A 397 25.32 -10.32 -0.32
CA GLY A 397 25.05 -9.13 -1.10
C GLY A 397 24.69 -7.90 -0.25
N ASP A 398 24.27 -6.87 -0.95
CA ASP A 398 23.80 -5.62 -0.35
C ASP A 398 22.65 -5.87 0.63
N LYS A 399 22.64 -5.14 1.73
CA LYS A 399 21.51 -5.11 2.67
C LYS A 399 20.72 -3.83 2.47
N ARG A 400 19.44 -3.96 2.18
CA ARG A 400 18.51 -2.84 1.98
C ARG A 400 17.19 -3.18 2.62
N ASN A 401 17.05 -2.72 3.82
CA ASN A 401 15.90 -3.05 4.65
C ASN A 401 15.24 -1.77 5.17
N GLN A 402 13.92 -1.75 5.14
CA GLN A 402 13.09 -0.70 5.72
C GLN A 402 12.13 -1.34 6.72
N LYS A 403 12.22 -0.96 7.98
CA LYS A 403 11.26 -1.33 9.02
C LYS A 403 10.39 -0.15 9.36
N GLN A 404 9.09 -0.29 9.18
CA GLN A 404 8.15 0.80 9.44
C GLN A 404 7.14 0.38 10.51
N ILE A 405 7.03 1.18 11.55
CA ILE A 405 5.98 1.08 12.58
C ILE A 405 4.98 2.19 12.31
N THR A 406 3.71 1.85 12.29
CA THR A 406 2.60 2.81 12.23
C THR A 406 1.66 2.56 13.39
N LEU A 407 1.30 3.61 14.11
CA LEU A 407 0.33 3.58 15.20
C LEU A 407 -0.61 4.76 15.06
N VAL A 408 -1.91 4.48 14.98
CA VAL A 408 -2.96 5.50 15.00
C VAL A 408 -3.88 5.22 16.18
N VAL A 409 -4.01 6.19 17.06
CA VAL A 409 -4.87 6.11 18.26
C VAL A 409 -5.88 7.25 18.22
N ASN A 410 -7.15 6.92 18.36
CA ASN A 410 -8.25 7.86 18.21
C ASN A 410 -9.32 7.64 19.30
N PRO A 411 -9.15 8.20 20.51
CA PRO A 411 -10.22 8.30 21.49
C PRO A 411 -11.20 9.42 21.13
N TYR A 412 -12.47 9.22 21.40
CA TYR A 412 -13.49 10.27 21.27
C TYR A 412 -14.47 10.23 22.44
N PHE A 413 -15.08 11.39 22.68
CA PHE A 413 -16.13 11.60 23.67
C PHE A 413 -17.26 12.40 23.01
N THR A 414 -18.50 12.02 23.26
CA THR A 414 -19.69 12.74 22.83
C THR A 414 -20.63 13.02 24.00
N TYR A 415 -21.27 14.18 23.99
CA TYR A 415 -22.29 14.53 24.96
C TYR A 415 -23.53 15.14 24.27
N ASN A 416 -24.66 14.48 24.42
CA ASN A 416 -25.95 14.98 23.93
C ASN A 416 -26.49 16.02 24.92
N ILE A 417 -26.29 17.29 24.58
CA ILE A 417 -26.67 18.43 25.44
C ILE A 417 -28.18 18.47 25.57
N ILE A 418 -28.87 18.48 24.44
CA ILE A 418 -30.33 18.37 24.29
C ILE A 418 -30.60 17.53 23.03
N ASP A 419 -31.85 17.16 22.79
CA ASP A 419 -32.24 16.45 21.58
C ASP A 419 -31.90 17.28 20.33
N GLY A 420 -31.10 16.68 19.46
CA GLY A 420 -30.59 17.31 18.25
C GLY A 420 -29.32 18.12 18.43
N LEU A 421 -28.81 18.38 19.64
CA LEU A 421 -27.58 19.13 19.88
C LEU A 421 -26.54 18.25 20.57
N THR A 422 -25.48 17.90 19.84
CA THR A 422 -24.40 17.02 20.31
C THR A 422 -23.06 17.74 20.28
N TRP A 423 -22.35 17.71 21.39
CA TRP A 423 -20.94 18.06 21.45
C TRP A 423 -20.08 16.79 21.30
N LYS A 424 -19.02 16.86 20.50
CA LYS A 424 -18.04 15.78 20.32
C LYS A 424 -16.63 16.35 20.43
N THR A 425 -15.80 15.70 21.23
CA THR A 425 -14.34 15.89 21.24
C THR A 425 -13.68 14.62 20.70
N ASN A 426 -12.76 14.80 19.78
CA ASN A 426 -11.97 13.74 19.19
C ASN A 426 -10.48 14.08 19.35
N ALA A 427 -9.69 13.18 19.90
CA ALA A 427 -8.25 13.34 19.98
C ALA A 427 -7.59 12.26 19.08
N GLY A 428 -6.56 12.63 18.36
CA GLY A 428 -5.84 11.74 17.45
C GLY A 428 -4.34 11.81 17.67
N LEU A 429 -3.73 10.64 17.74
CA LEU A 429 -2.28 10.45 17.65
C LEU A 429 -2.00 9.58 16.43
N SER A 430 -1.18 10.07 15.50
CA SER A 430 -0.58 9.24 14.45
C SER A 430 0.93 9.28 14.61
N LEU A 431 1.54 8.11 14.70
CA LEU A 431 2.99 7.90 14.76
C LEU A 431 3.38 7.02 13.59
N ILE A 432 4.36 7.47 12.80
CA ILE A 432 5.03 6.67 11.79
C ILE A 432 6.52 6.75 12.11
N ASP A 433 7.15 5.61 12.33
CA ASP A 433 8.58 5.47 12.59
C ASP A 433 9.17 4.54 11.53
N LEU A 434 10.11 5.05 10.74
CA LEU A 434 10.79 4.35 9.68
C LEU A 434 12.27 4.24 10.03
N ASP A 435 12.77 3.01 10.14
CA ASP A 435 14.18 2.66 10.27
C ASP A 435 14.63 2.06 8.95
N GLU A 436 15.64 2.68 8.32
CA GLU A 436 16.22 2.23 7.08
C GLU A 436 17.67 1.82 7.30
N PHE A 437 18.00 0.66 6.81
CA PHE A 437 19.35 0.13 6.80
C PHE A 437 19.81 -0.12 5.37
N PHE A 438 20.94 0.47 5.02
CA PHE A 438 21.65 0.23 3.78
C PHE A 438 23.09 -0.18 4.07
N TYR A 439 23.54 -1.24 3.41
CA TYR A 439 24.92 -1.68 3.38
C TYR A 439 25.27 -2.16 1.97
N SER A 440 26.34 -1.64 1.41
CA SER A 440 26.87 -2.10 0.12
C SER A 440 27.97 -3.13 0.34
N SER A 441 27.81 -4.27 -0.29
CA SER A 441 28.76 -5.38 -0.26
C SER A 441 29.97 -5.12 -1.17
N ILE A 442 30.98 -5.98 -1.08
CA ILE A 442 32.14 -5.99 -2.00
C ILE A 442 31.73 -6.22 -3.46
N TYR A 443 30.57 -6.81 -3.69
CA TYR A 443 30.05 -7.07 -5.04
C TYR A 443 29.43 -5.85 -5.70
N ASN A 444 29.23 -4.75 -4.93
CA ASN A 444 28.66 -3.52 -5.45
C ASN A 444 29.80 -2.58 -5.95
N PRO A 445 30.00 -2.46 -7.27
CA PRO A 445 31.13 -1.70 -7.82
C PRO A 445 31.05 -0.20 -7.55
N GLN A 446 29.86 0.31 -7.26
CA GLN A 446 29.67 1.73 -6.96
C GLN A 446 30.37 2.15 -5.65
N TYR A 447 30.52 1.22 -4.71
CA TYR A 447 31.07 1.51 -3.37
C TYR A 447 32.27 0.66 -2.99
N SER A 448 32.59 -0.38 -3.75
CA SER A 448 33.71 -1.29 -3.43
C SER A 448 35.07 -0.57 -3.36
N GLY A 449 35.30 0.41 -4.24
CA GLY A 449 36.51 1.24 -4.23
C GLY A 449 36.64 2.17 -3.01
N SER A 450 35.56 2.41 -2.28
CA SER A 450 35.53 3.21 -1.04
C SER A 450 35.56 2.33 0.22
N GLY A 451 35.71 1.00 0.07
CA GLY A 451 35.74 0.06 1.18
C GLY A 451 34.36 -0.23 1.75
N MET A 452 33.35 -0.40 0.87
CA MET A 452 31.96 -0.63 1.24
C MET A 452 31.34 0.56 2.01
N LEU A 453 30.05 0.73 1.95
CA LEU A 453 29.32 1.83 2.61
C LEU A 453 28.17 1.26 3.44
N GLY A 454 28.11 1.65 4.70
CA GLY A 454 26.94 1.43 5.56
C GLY A 454 26.22 2.73 5.85
N GLN A 455 24.90 2.71 5.90
CA GLN A 455 24.07 3.86 6.24
C GLN A 455 22.85 3.41 7.05
N ARG A 456 22.53 4.14 8.11
CA ARG A 456 21.28 4.03 8.86
C ARG A 456 20.56 5.36 8.86
N ASN A 457 19.28 5.33 8.56
CA ASN A 457 18.39 6.48 8.61
C ASN A 457 17.21 6.13 9.50
N GLN A 458 16.84 7.06 10.37
CA GLN A 458 15.60 6.99 11.13
C GLN A 458 14.76 8.22 10.85
N GLU A 459 13.54 8.02 10.45
CA GLU A 459 12.57 9.08 10.20
C GLU A 459 11.32 8.84 11.04
N ARG A 460 10.91 9.86 11.79
CA ARG A 460 9.73 9.79 12.63
C ARG A 460 8.79 10.95 12.35
N ALA A 461 7.57 10.63 11.94
CA ALA A 461 6.48 11.57 11.82
C ALA A 461 5.48 11.36 12.94
N THR A 462 5.15 12.40 13.68
CA THR A 462 4.14 12.38 14.74
C THR A 462 3.11 13.47 14.47
N THR A 463 1.84 13.10 14.40
CA THR A 463 0.73 14.04 14.27
C THR A 463 -0.17 13.92 15.49
N LEU A 464 -0.37 15.03 16.18
CA LEU A 464 -1.33 15.17 17.28
C LEU A 464 -2.45 16.07 16.80
N THR A 465 -3.71 15.64 16.95
CA THR A 465 -4.90 16.40 16.55
C THR A 465 -5.93 16.37 17.66
N ILE A 466 -6.52 17.51 17.96
CA ILE A 466 -7.69 17.62 18.83
C ILE A 466 -8.75 18.38 18.05
N THR A 467 -9.93 17.77 17.91
CA THR A 467 -11.06 18.35 17.20
C THR A 467 -12.27 18.40 18.12
N ASN A 468 -12.85 19.57 18.26
CA ASN A 468 -14.09 19.81 18.99
C ASN A 468 -15.18 20.19 17.99
N THR A 469 -16.33 19.54 18.06
CA THR A 469 -17.46 19.86 17.20
C THR A 469 -18.75 19.98 18.01
N VAL A 470 -19.59 20.89 17.59
CA VAL A 470 -20.97 21.00 18.05
C VAL A 470 -21.87 20.83 16.84
N ASN A 471 -22.70 19.82 16.86
CA ASN A 471 -23.63 19.52 15.78
C ASN A 471 -25.08 19.70 16.26
N PHE A 472 -25.82 20.54 15.55
CA PHE A 472 -27.26 20.69 15.70
C PHE A 472 -27.96 20.06 14.50
N ASN A 473 -28.73 19.00 14.74
CA ASN A 473 -29.44 18.24 13.71
C ASN A 473 -30.89 18.05 14.17
N ARG A 474 -31.84 18.72 13.50
CA ARG A 474 -33.26 18.65 13.86
C ARG A 474 -34.17 18.80 12.66
N THR A 475 -35.24 18.02 12.66
CA THR A 475 -36.33 18.16 11.70
C THR A 475 -37.49 18.92 12.37
N PHE A 476 -37.97 19.96 11.71
CA PHE A 476 -39.11 20.77 12.16
C PHE A 476 -40.31 20.50 11.26
N LYS A 477 -41.46 20.28 11.87
CA LYS A 477 -42.74 20.05 11.17
C LYS A 477 -42.68 18.92 10.14
N ASP A 478 -41.80 17.94 10.33
CA ASP A 478 -41.58 16.79 9.44
C ASP A 478 -41.18 17.16 7.98
N MET A 479 -40.90 18.44 7.70
CA MET A 479 -40.60 18.96 6.37
C MET A 479 -39.26 19.70 6.30
N HIS A 480 -38.81 20.31 7.36
CA HIS A 480 -37.62 21.16 7.36
C HIS A 480 -36.50 20.49 8.14
N HIS A 481 -35.55 19.94 7.44
CA HIS A 481 -34.38 19.30 8.06
C HIS A 481 -33.20 20.28 8.08
N LEU A 482 -32.76 20.68 9.28
CA LEU A 482 -31.61 21.55 9.47
C LEU A 482 -30.50 20.80 10.18
N ASN A 483 -29.31 20.77 9.55
CA ASN A 483 -28.08 20.24 10.11
C ASN A 483 -26.98 21.31 10.09
N VAL A 484 -26.52 21.74 11.27
CA VAL A 484 -25.47 22.75 11.42
C VAL A 484 -24.33 22.16 12.26
N LEU A 485 -23.15 22.11 11.69
CA LEU A 485 -21.91 21.68 12.33
C LEU A 485 -20.98 22.87 12.51
N LEU A 486 -20.57 23.12 13.74
CA LEU A 486 -19.50 24.05 14.09
C LEU A 486 -18.32 23.25 14.63
N GLY A 487 -17.11 23.57 14.19
CA GLY A 487 -15.92 22.83 14.59
C GLY A 487 -14.71 23.72 14.84
N GLN A 488 -13.86 23.24 15.75
CA GLN A 488 -12.54 23.78 16.03
C GLN A 488 -11.55 22.63 16.01
N GLU A 489 -10.42 22.80 15.36
CA GLU A 489 -9.35 21.82 15.30
C GLU A 489 -8.00 22.47 15.62
N ALA A 490 -7.21 21.77 16.42
CA ALA A 490 -5.81 22.08 16.65
C ALA A 490 -4.97 20.85 16.27
N GLN A 491 -3.96 21.05 15.44
CA GLN A 491 -3.07 19.99 15.00
C GLN A 491 -1.62 20.41 15.14
N LYS A 492 -0.76 19.47 15.56
CA LYS A 492 0.69 19.60 15.55
C LYS A 492 1.28 18.42 14.81
N ILE A 493 2.09 18.70 13.78
CA ILE A 493 2.88 17.73 13.03
C ILE A 493 4.34 17.96 13.40
N SER A 494 5.06 16.90 13.75
CA SER A 494 6.50 16.91 14.00
C SER A 494 7.14 15.82 13.15
N TYR A 495 8.14 16.19 12.37
CA TYR A 495 8.91 15.29 11.54
C TYR A 495 10.39 15.39 11.92
N ARG A 496 10.99 14.28 12.30
CA ARG A 496 12.39 14.20 12.73
C ARG A 496 13.13 13.18 11.87
N THR A 497 14.33 13.55 11.43
CA THR A 497 15.25 12.65 10.73
C THR A 497 16.58 12.57 11.46
N ILE A 498 17.18 11.40 11.46
CA ILE A 498 18.54 11.14 11.94
C ILE A 498 19.18 10.23 10.90
N TYR A 499 20.41 10.52 10.48
CA TYR A 499 21.18 9.59 9.66
C TYR A 499 22.63 9.51 10.14
N ALA A 500 23.22 8.34 9.90
CA ALA A 500 24.64 8.10 10.07
C ALA A 500 25.14 7.20 8.94
N ALA A 501 26.39 7.43 8.51
CA ALA A 501 27.01 6.66 7.44
C ALA A 501 28.51 6.45 7.75
N ALA A 502 29.03 5.30 7.35
CA ALA A 502 30.42 4.94 7.53
C ALA A 502 30.90 4.03 6.40
N SER A 503 32.23 4.02 6.14
CA SER A 503 32.88 3.17 5.14
C SER A 503 34.13 2.51 5.70
N GLY A 504 34.74 1.59 4.93
CA GLY A 504 35.94 0.89 5.36
C GLY A 504 35.65 -0.27 6.30
N TYR A 505 34.75 -1.15 5.91
CA TYR A 505 34.44 -2.38 6.63
C TYR A 505 35.51 -3.43 6.37
N PRO A 506 35.89 -4.23 7.39
CA PRO A 506 36.92 -5.27 7.26
C PRO A 506 36.42 -6.49 6.45
N SER A 507 35.12 -6.73 6.41
CA SER A 507 34.48 -7.81 5.65
C SER A 507 32.97 -7.66 5.59
N ASP A 508 32.30 -8.38 4.67
CA ASP A 508 30.83 -8.45 4.56
C ASP A 508 30.16 -9.23 5.72
N ALA A 509 30.93 -9.85 6.61
CA ALA A 509 30.38 -10.53 7.78
C ALA A 509 29.96 -9.57 8.90
N VAL A 510 30.45 -8.33 8.88
CA VAL A 510 30.18 -7.31 9.91
C VAL A 510 29.75 -6.01 9.22
N PHE A 511 28.49 -5.68 9.32
CA PHE A 511 27.87 -4.58 8.58
C PHE A 511 27.25 -3.49 9.47
N GLU A 512 27.41 -3.57 10.82
CA GLU A 512 27.02 -2.46 11.69
C GLU A 512 27.99 -1.29 11.57
N LEU A 513 27.49 -0.06 11.74
CA LEU A 513 28.29 1.16 11.49
C LEU A 513 29.53 1.29 12.35
N ASP A 514 29.51 0.77 13.56
CA ASP A 514 30.66 0.81 14.49
C ASP A 514 31.80 -0.15 14.10
N ASN A 515 31.57 -1.08 13.17
CA ASN A 515 32.61 -1.93 12.60
C ASN A 515 33.38 -1.27 11.46
N ALA A 516 32.90 -0.14 10.97
CA ALA A 516 33.54 0.61 9.90
C ALA A 516 34.65 1.50 10.45
N SER A 517 35.78 1.55 9.74
CA SER A 517 36.97 2.32 10.16
C SER A 517 36.84 3.84 9.91
N LYS A 518 35.91 4.26 9.04
CA LYS A 518 35.81 5.65 8.59
C LYS A 518 34.39 6.16 8.63
N PRO A 519 33.97 6.98 9.60
CA PRO A 519 32.72 7.72 9.55
C PRO A 519 32.69 8.65 8.32
N THR A 520 31.61 8.61 7.54
CA THR A 520 31.46 9.40 6.30
C THR A 520 30.41 10.47 6.40
N GLY A 521 29.48 10.35 7.35
CA GLY A 521 28.46 11.36 7.56
C GLY A 521 27.58 11.09 8.77
N ALA A 522 27.06 12.17 9.35
CA ALA A 522 26.01 12.15 10.35
C ALA A 522 25.18 13.43 10.25
N GLY A 523 23.92 13.35 10.57
CA GLY A 523 23.06 14.51 10.60
C GLY A 523 21.71 14.25 11.23
N SER A 524 21.08 15.33 11.67
CA SER A 524 19.71 15.28 12.16
C SER A 524 18.96 16.55 11.80
N SER A 525 17.65 16.44 11.63
CA SER A 525 16.79 17.60 11.46
C SER A 525 15.44 17.36 12.12
N THR A 526 14.83 18.45 12.57
CA THR A 526 13.44 18.41 13.08
C THR A 526 12.67 19.56 12.45
N LYS A 527 11.52 19.22 11.89
CA LYS A 527 10.54 20.18 11.38
C LYS A 527 9.26 20.02 12.18
N ALA A 528 8.63 21.12 12.54
CA ALA A 528 7.34 21.09 13.20
C ALA A 528 6.42 22.16 12.61
N SER A 529 5.16 21.82 12.46
CA SER A 529 4.11 22.75 12.07
C SER A 529 2.91 22.61 12.99
N THR A 530 2.23 23.71 13.24
CA THR A 530 0.98 23.75 14.00
C THR A 530 -0.09 24.40 13.17
N LEU A 531 -1.31 23.89 13.28
CA LEU A 531 -2.49 24.43 12.63
C LEU A 531 -3.60 24.59 13.68
N SER A 532 -4.27 25.72 13.66
CA SER A 532 -5.52 25.94 14.40
C SER A 532 -6.56 26.44 13.42
N SER A 533 -7.70 25.79 13.36
CA SER A 533 -8.76 26.10 12.39
C SER A 533 -10.14 26.06 13.05
N PHE A 534 -11.03 26.90 12.51
CA PHE A 534 -12.46 26.87 12.78
C PHE A 534 -13.19 26.58 11.48
N PHE A 535 -14.22 25.79 11.53
CA PHE A 535 -15.01 25.42 10.37
C PHE A 535 -16.51 25.34 10.70
N MET A 536 -17.32 25.54 9.70
CA MET A 536 -18.76 25.45 9.78
C MET A 536 -19.30 24.76 8.52
N ASN A 537 -20.28 23.89 8.71
CA ASN A 537 -21.11 23.36 7.65
C ASN A 537 -22.58 23.52 8.02
N ALA A 538 -23.42 23.97 7.10
CA ALA A 538 -24.85 24.09 7.29
C ALA A 538 -25.57 23.47 6.08
N GLU A 539 -26.50 22.58 6.38
CA GLU A 539 -27.30 21.87 5.37
C GLU A 539 -28.79 22.08 5.74
N TYR A 540 -29.58 22.41 4.74
CA TYR A 540 -31.03 22.52 4.87
C TYR A 540 -31.69 21.76 3.73
N ASN A 541 -32.62 20.88 4.06
CA ASN A 541 -33.43 20.07 3.14
C ASN A 541 -34.93 20.22 3.45
#